data_ddd7b2a7dde13df1f506e956ada96ab8
#
_entry.id   ddd7b2a7dde13df1f506e956ada96ab8
#
_cell.length_a   1.000
_cell.length_b   1.000
_cell.length_c   1.000
_cell.angle_alpha   90.00
_cell.angle_beta   90.00
_cell.angle_gamma   90.00
#
_symmetry.space_group_name_H-M   'P 1'
#
loop_
_entity.id
_entity.type
_entity.pdbx_description
1 polymer ?
#
loop_
_entity_poly.entity_id
_entity_poly.type
_entity_poly.pdbx_seq_one_letter_code
_entity_poly.pdbx_strand_id
1 'polypeptide(L)'
;MPKPSADGFGIAGHKFGVVSGRDHGMLMPQLKHYGVEYDYLACNNGGLISDDQDRVLWEARIEPAVLKAVSKLELVRKSFHFSFSSQDRTYLCHDLPGTWVWREAKEWDYPIVPITEDDIDHLPQTIHQYSLGFTDPDDALAASEQVNAHFGDTVHAYPNRCAVDIIPSDISKQQAIAHTLSLFGWDGADILAIGDEINDLPMILGYNGYTVATARPAIQDQARKVYDSVGAMLEDNL
;
A
#
# COMPACT_ATOMS: atom_id res chain seq x y z
N MET A 1 -5.14 -24.56 -9.64
CA MET A 1 -6.15 -24.25 -8.61
C MET A 1 -7.30 -23.55 -9.29
N PRO A 2 -8.57 -23.82 -8.99
CA PRO A 2 -9.68 -23.06 -9.52
C PRO A 2 -9.54 -21.61 -9.07
N LYS A 3 -9.69 -20.65 -9.98
CA LYS A 3 -9.72 -19.22 -9.65
C LYS A 3 -10.95 -18.97 -8.80
N PRO A 4 -10.89 -18.24 -7.67
CA PRO A 4 -12.09 -17.73 -7.04
C PRO A 4 -12.70 -16.76 -8.07
N SER A 5 -13.89 -17.07 -8.56
CA SER A 5 -14.63 -16.13 -9.40
C SER A 5 -15.19 -15.06 -8.45
N ALA A 6 -14.84 -13.80 -8.67
CA ALA A 6 -15.48 -12.66 -8.02
C ALA A 6 -17.01 -12.62 -8.29
N ASP A 7 -17.46 -13.34 -9.31
CA ASP A 7 -18.89 -13.51 -9.68
C ASP A 7 -19.78 -13.95 -8.50
N GLY A 8 -19.22 -14.65 -7.50
CA GLY A 8 -19.96 -15.05 -6.30
C GLY A 8 -20.29 -13.89 -5.35
N PHE A 9 -19.41 -12.88 -5.24
CA PHE A 9 -19.57 -11.76 -4.32
C PHE A 9 -20.68 -10.79 -4.77
N GLY A 10 -20.68 -10.36 -6.03
CA GLY A 10 -21.69 -9.45 -6.55
C GLY A 10 -23.11 -10.00 -6.52
N ILE A 11 -23.28 -11.31 -6.72
CA ILE A 11 -24.60 -11.97 -6.68
C ILE A 11 -25.19 -12.01 -5.28
N ALA A 12 -24.36 -12.14 -4.24
CA ALA A 12 -24.78 -12.15 -2.84
C ALA A 12 -25.00 -10.74 -2.23
N GLY A 13 -24.70 -9.67 -3.00
CA GLY A 13 -24.79 -8.29 -2.52
C GLY A 13 -23.59 -7.84 -1.68
N HIS A 14 -22.53 -8.64 -1.62
CA HIS A 14 -21.27 -8.26 -0.97
C HIS A 14 -20.44 -7.34 -1.85
N LYS A 15 -19.55 -6.58 -1.21
CA LYS A 15 -18.60 -5.68 -1.88
C LYS A 15 -17.19 -6.18 -1.68
N PHE A 16 -16.38 -6.12 -2.74
CA PHE A 16 -14.98 -6.56 -2.70
C PHE A 16 -14.05 -5.38 -2.97
N GLY A 17 -13.13 -5.13 -2.05
CA GLY A 17 -12.13 -4.08 -2.18
C GLY A 17 -10.72 -4.63 -2.08
N VAL A 18 -9.79 -4.01 -2.81
CA VAL A 18 -8.36 -4.30 -2.72
C VAL A 18 -7.65 -3.11 -2.09
N VAL A 19 -6.94 -3.35 -0.99
CA VAL A 19 -6.16 -2.34 -0.27
C VAL A 19 -4.68 -2.70 -0.32
N SER A 20 -3.86 -1.88 -0.97
CA SER A 20 -2.48 -2.23 -1.33
C SER A 20 -1.49 -1.10 -1.06
N GLY A 21 -0.24 -1.45 -0.74
CA GLY A 21 0.89 -0.51 -0.77
C GLY A 21 1.36 -0.15 -2.19
N ARG A 22 0.94 -0.91 -3.21
CA ARG A 22 1.22 -0.57 -4.62
C ARG A 22 0.40 0.64 -5.04
N ASP A 23 0.94 1.43 -5.98
CA ASP A 23 0.14 2.45 -6.65
C ASP A 23 -0.84 1.82 -7.66
N HIS A 24 -1.77 2.63 -8.14
CA HIS A 24 -2.82 2.20 -9.05
C HIS A 24 -2.27 1.66 -10.38
N GLY A 25 -1.28 2.34 -10.97
CA GLY A 25 -0.67 1.94 -12.25
C GLY A 25 0.04 0.60 -12.17
N MET A 26 0.65 0.26 -11.04
CA MET A 26 1.29 -1.04 -10.80
C MET A 26 0.27 -2.14 -10.49
N LEU A 27 -0.80 -1.83 -9.75
CA LEU A 27 -1.78 -2.81 -9.29
C LEU A 27 -2.74 -3.24 -10.42
N MET A 28 -3.21 -2.30 -11.23
CA MET A 28 -4.22 -2.54 -12.25
C MET A 28 -3.87 -3.61 -13.30
N PRO A 29 -2.66 -3.61 -13.90
CA PRO A 29 -2.29 -4.67 -14.84
C PRO A 29 -2.33 -6.05 -14.20
N GLN A 30 -1.95 -6.16 -12.93
CA GLN A 30 -1.96 -7.42 -12.19
C GLN A 30 -3.38 -7.93 -11.95
N LEU A 31 -4.28 -7.06 -11.48
CA LEU A 31 -5.68 -7.42 -11.27
C LEU A 31 -6.35 -7.88 -12.58
N LYS A 32 -6.12 -7.15 -13.67
CA LYS A 32 -6.61 -7.54 -15.02
C LYS A 32 -6.04 -8.88 -15.47
N HIS A 33 -4.73 -9.10 -15.28
CA HIS A 33 -4.08 -10.36 -15.66
C HIS A 33 -4.69 -11.55 -14.92
N TYR A 34 -4.97 -11.41 -13.64
CA TYR A 34 -5.54 -12.47 -12.81
C TYR A 34 -7.08 -12.53 -12.86
N GLY A 35 -7.73 -11.60 -13.57
CA GLY A 35 -9.20 -11.53 -13.68
C GLY A 35 -9.86 -11.27 -12.33
N VAL A 36 -9.26 -10.40 -11.51
CA VAL A 36 -9.81 -9.97 -10.23
C VAL A 36 -10.72 -8.78 -10.47
N GLU A 37 -11.99 -8.93 -10.19
CA GLU A 37 -12.97 -7.84 -10.16
C GLU A 37 -13.04 -7.23 -8.76
N TYR A 38 -13.34 -5.94 -8.65
CA TYR A 38 -13.41 -5.20 -7.40
C TYR A 38 -14.44 -4.07 -7.52
N ASP A 39 -14.98 -3.64 -6.39
CA ASP A 39 -15.85 -2.46 -6.30
C ASP A 39 -15.03 -1.19 -6.02
N TYR A 40 -13.86 -1.32 -5.38
CA TYR A 40 -12.94 -0.21 -5.14
C TYR A 40 -11.50 -0.68 -4.97
N LEU A 41 -10.57 0.25 -5.23
CA LEU A 41 -9.14 0.09 -4.91
C LEU A 41 -8.71 1.18 -3.92
N ALA A 42 -7.93 0.80 -2.92
CA ALA A 42 -7.19 1.73 -2.09
C ALA A 42 -5.69 1.46 -2.26
N CYS A 43 -5.03 2.32 -3.01
CA CYS A 43 -3.63 2.22 -3.41
C CYS A 43 -2.72 3.07 -2.52
N ASN A 44 -1.39 2.89 -2.62
CA ASN A 44 -0.41 3.64 -1.82
C ASN A 44 -0.75 3.60 -0.31
N ASN A 45 -1.02 2.40 0.23
CA ASN A 45 -1.42 2.19 1.62
C ASN A 45 -2.67 2.98 2.05
N GLY A 46 -3.52 3.38 1.11
CA GLY A 46 -4.70 4.19 1.34
C GLY A 46 -4.57 5.65 0.91
N GLY A 47 -3.43 6.04 0.36
CA GLY A 47 -3.19 7.40 -0.12
C GLY A 47 -4.00 7.78 -1.38
N LEU A 48 -4.59 6.80 -2.07
CA LEU A 48 -5.47 7.02 -3.23
C LEU A 48 -6.59 5.99 -3.22
N ILE A 49 -7.83 6.45 -3.38
CA ILE A 49 -9.03 5.59 -3.50
C ILE A 49 -9.67 5.82 -4.86
N SER A 50 -9.95 4.73 -5.59
CA SER A 50 -10.68 4.74 -6.86
C SER A 50 -11.83 3.73 -6.86
N ASP A 51 -12.80 3.95 -7.75
CA ASP A 51 -13.89 3.00 -7.98
C ASP A 51 -13.54 1.93 -9.03
N ASP A 52 -14.51 1.08 -9.35
CA ASP A 52 -14.42 0.01 -10.36
C ASP A 52 -14.28 0.52 -11.80
N GLN A 53 -14.41 1.84 -12.02
CA GLN A 53 -14.23 2.52 -13.32
C GLN A 53 -12.92 3.31 -13.36
N ASP A 54 -12.00 3.07 -12.43
CA ASP A 54 -10.71 3.76 -12.31
C ASP A 54 -10.82 5.28 -12.03
N ARG A 55 -11.99 5.76 -11.58
CA ARG A 55 -12.16 7.17 -11.22
C ARG A 55 -11.62 7.39 -9.81
N VAL A 56 -10.69 8.33 -9.68
CA VAL A 56 -10.18 8.75 -8.36
C VAL A 56 -11.29 9.45 -7.59
N LEU A 57 -11.64 8.90 -6.44
CA LEU A 57 -12.66 9.42 -5.54
C LEU A 57 -12.07 10.24 -4.40
N TRP A 58 -10.86 9.91 -4.01
CA TRP A 58 -10.14 10.56 -2.93
C TRP A 58 -8.64 10.33 -3.04
N GLU A 59 -7.85 11.32 -2.62
CA GLU A 59 -6.41 11.22 -2.54
C GLU A 59 -5.85 12.05 -1.38
N ALA A 60 -4.78 11.54 -0.74
CA ALA A 60 -3.92 12.29 0.16
C ALA A 60 -2.57 12.51 -0.49
N ARG A 61 -1.84 13.56 -0.07
CA ARG A 61 -0.54 13.88 -0.63
C ARG A 61 0.51 14.13 0.44
N ILE A 62 1.76 13.88 0.07
CA ILE A 62 2.91 14.33 0.83
C ILE A 62 3.43 15.62 0.18
N GLU A 63 3.55 16.67 0.97
CA GLU A 63 4.04 17.96 0.48
C GLU A 63 5.52 17.87 0.05
N PRO A 64 5.94 18.50 -1.08
CA PRO A 64 7.32 18.45 -1.56
C PRO A 64 8.37 18.86 -0.50
N ALA A 65 8.04 19.85 0.34
CA ALA A 65 8.93 20.27 1.42
C ALA A 65 9.21 19.16 2.43
N VAL A 66 8.21 18.30 2.73
CA VAL A 66 8.36 17.14 3.62
C VAL A 66 9.20 16.06 2.94
N LEU A 67 8.96 15.77 1.66
CA LEU A 67 9.77 14.82 0.87
C LEU A 67 11.26 15.21 0.93
N LYS A 68 11.57 16.48 0.67
CA LYS A 68 12.94 17.02 0.74
C LYS A 68 13.54 17.00 2.16
N ALA A 69 12.74 17.20 3.17
CA ALA A 69 13.21 17.19 4.55
C ALA A 69 13.54 15.74 4.98
N VAL A 70 12.68 14.78 4.64
CA VAL A 70 12.89 13.35 4.92
C VAL A 70 14.13 12.83 4.18
N SER A 71 14.35 13.21 2.91
CA SER A 71 15.52 12.75 2.13
C SER A 71 16.87 13.20 2.71
N LYS A 72 16.88 14.22 3.59
CA LYS A 72 18.09 14.70 4.27
C LYS A 72 18.44 13.94 5.53
N LEU A 73 17.56 13.09 6.04
CA LEU A 73 17.85 12.28 7.25
C LEU A 73 18.99 11.31 6.98
N GLU A 74 19.87 11.16 8.00
CA GLU A 74 21.09 10.34 7.86
C GLU A 74 20.78 8.88 7.50
N LEU A 75 19.80 8.26 8.17
CA LEU A 75 19.46 6.87 7.92
C LEU A 75 18.72 6.69 6.60
N VAL A 76 17.88 7.64 6.19
CA VAL A 76 17.22 7.65 4.87
C VAL A 76 18.26 7.67 3.74
N ARG A 77 19.32 8.43 3.88
CA ARG A 77 20.43 8.49 2.88
C ARG A 77 21.24 7.20 2.74
N LYS A 78 21.10 6.25 3.67
CA LYS A 78 21.73 4.92 3.54
C LYS A 78 20.92 3.96 2.68
N SER A 79 19.68 4.31 2.32
CA SER A 79 18.86 3.47 1.44
C SER A 79 19.53 3.30 0.08
N PHE A 80 19.48 2.09 -0.47
CA PHE A 80 19.91 1.85 -1.86
C PHE A 80 18.80 2.16 -2.86
N HIS A 81 17.56 2.24 -2.42
CA HIS A 81 16.39 2.57 -3.20
C HIS A 81 15.68 3.77 -2.60
N PHE A 82 15.32 4.72 -3.44
CA PHE A 82 14.62 5.93 -3.05
C PHE A 82 13.68 6.37 -4.17
N SER A 83 12.39 6.31 -3.92
CA SER A 83 11.38 6.63 -4.93
C SER A 83 10.12 7.25 -4.34
N PHE A 84 9.36 7.92 -5.20
CA PHE A 84 8.04 8.49 -4.90
C PHE A 84 7.00 7.88 -5.81
N SER A 85 5.90 7.40 -5.25
CA SER A 85 4.77 6.88 -6.00
C SER A 85 3.68 7.94 -6.17
N SER A 86 3.23 8.11 -7.40
CA SER A 86 2.03 8.85 -7.75
C SER A 86 0.87 7.89 -8.07
N GLN A 87 -0.13 8.34 -8.83
CA GLN A 87 -1.23 7.48 -9.24
C GLN A 87 -0.78 6.33 -10.14
N ASP A 88 0.06 6.61 -11.15
CA ASP A 88 0.32 5.69 -12.26
C ASP A 88 1.80 5.48 -12.58
N ARG A 89 2.72 6.01 -11.77
CA ARG A 89 4.16 5.88 -11.99
C ARG A 89 4.99 6.08 -10.74
N THR A 90 6.21 5.59 -10.78
CA THR A 90 7.24 5.86 -9.79
C THR A 90 8.24 6.89 -10.32
N TYR A 91 8.50 7.92 -9.53
CA TYR A 91 9.63 8.84 -9.69
C TYR A 91 10.81 8.29 -8.89
N LEU A 92 11.87 7.89 -9.59
CA LEU A 92 13.00 7.17 -9.01
C LEU A 92 14.22 8.06 -8.91
N CYS A 93 14.67 8.38 -7.68
CA CYS A 93 15.89 9.16 -7.45
C CYS A 93 17.14 8.29 -7.57
N HIS A 94 17.16 7.13 -6.94
CA HIS A 94 18.23 6.16 -7.09
C HIS A 94 17.76 4.74 -6.78
N ASP A 95 18.46 3.77 -7.34
CA ASP A 95 18.24 2.35 -7.11
C ASP A 95 19.43 1.53 -7.57
N LEU A 96 19.55 0.31 -7.08
CA LEU A 96 20.49 -0.66 -7.61
C LEU A 96 19.90 -1.35 -8.86
N PRO A 97 20.73 -1.68 -9.87
CA PRO A 97 20.24 -2.41 -11.04
C PRO A 97 19.60 -3.76 -10.68
N GLY A 98 18.43 -4.04 -11.27
CA GLY A 98 17.78 -5.34 -11.16
C GLY A 98 17.02 -5.59 -9.86
N THR A 99 16.70 -4.55 -9.09
CA THR A 99 15.81 -4.61 -7.94
C THR A 99 14.37 -4.95 -8.34
N TRP A 100 13.51 -5.12 -7.34
CA TRP A 100 12.12 -5.49 -7.57
C TRP A 100 11.36 -4.47 -8.44
N VAL A 101 11.61 -3.18 -8.27
CA VAL A 101 10.92 -2.12 -9.03
C VAL A 101 11.16 -2.25 -10.54
N TRP A 102 12.40 -2.56 -10.96
CA TRP A 102 12.74 -2.76 -12.37
C TRP A 102 12.12 -4.02 -12.95
N ARG A 103 11.98 -5.08 -12.13
CA ARG A 103 11.29 -6.32 -12.55
C ARG A 103 9.81 -6.09 -12.74
N GLU A 104 9.15 -5.45 -11.78
CA GLU A 104 7.74 -5.07 -11.86
C GLU A 104 7.48 -4.17 -13.08
N ALA A 105 8.33 -3.15 -13.28
CA ALA A 105 8.23 -2.25 -14.42
C ALA A 105 8.30 -3.00 -15.76
N LYS A 106 9.22 -3.96 -15.88
CA LYS A 106 9.37 -4.75 -17.09
C LYS A 106 8.22 -5.75 -17.30
N GLU A 107 7.73 -6.35 -16.23
CA GLU A 107 6.67 -7.37 -16.30
C GLU A 107 5.31 -6.75 -16.64
N TRP A 108 5.04 -5.56 -16.10
CA TRP A 108 3.72 -4.92 -16.18
C TRP A 108 3.70 -3.65 -17.03
N ASP A 109 4.76 -3.35 -17.77
CA ASP A 109 4.93 -2.11 -18.56
C ASP A 109 4.66 -0.83 -17.72
N TYR A 110 5.15 -0.86 -16.48
CA TYR A 110 4.90 0.20 -15.50
C TYR A 110 5.94 1.33 -15.64
N PRO A 111 5.51 2.60 -15.71
CA PRO A 111 6.41 3.71 -15.94
C PRO A 111 7.28 4.03 -14.72
N ILE A 112 8.61 3.99 -14.91
CA ILE A 112 9.60 4.56 -14.01
C ILE A 112 10.16 5.83 -14.64
N VAL A 113 10.09 6.94 -13.91
CA VAL A 113 10.61 8.24 -14.32
C VAL A 113 11.85 8.56 -13.48
N PRO A 114 13.07 8.48 -14.04
CA PRO A 114 14.27 8.90 -13.32
C PRO A 114 14.22 10.40 -13.01
N ILE A 115 14.55 10.76 -11.77
CA ILE A 115 14.63 12.14 -11.28
C ILE A 115 15.87 12.34 -10.40
N THR A 116 16.16 13.58 -10.10
CA THR A 116 17.13 13.99 -9.07
C THR A 116 16.41 14.60 -7.85
N GLU A 117 17.14 14.81 -6.76
CA GLU A 117 16.57 15.49 -5.58
C GLU A 117 16.11 16.92 -5.89
N ASP A 118 16.71 17.58 -6.89
CA ASP A 118 16.34 18.95 -7.31
C ASP A 118 14.99 18.99 -8.03
N ASP A 119 14.56 17.88 -8.63
CA ASP A 119 13.29 17.78 -9.36
C ASP A 119 12.07 17.66 -8.41
N ILE A 120 12.28 17.37 -7.12
CA ILE A 120 11.21 17.11 -6.15
C ILE A 120 10.20 18.27 -6.04
N ASP A 121 10.65 19.53 -6.16
CA ASP A 121 9.76 20.71 -6.12
C ASP A 121 8.88 20.84 -7.36
N HIS A 122 9.20 20.13 -8.42
CA HIS A 122 8.61 20.29 -9.75
C HIS A 122 7.94 19.02 -10.26
N LEU A 123 7.68 18.04 -9.36
CA LEU A 123 6.98 16.82 -9.73
C LEU A 123 5.58 17.16 -10.27
N PRO A 124 5.22 16.65 -11.46
CA PRO A 124 4.00 17.05 -12.14
C PRO A 124 2.75 16.40 -11.58
N GLN A 125 2.89 15.40 -10.72
CA GLN A 125 1.78 14.64 -10.13
C GLN A 125 1.83 14.69 -8.61
N THR A 126 0.66 14.46 -7.99
CA THR A 126 0.52 14.25 -6.55
C THR A 126 1.33 13.02 -6.11
N ILE A 127 2.12 13.17 -5.06
CA ILE A 127 2.87 12.07 -4.45
C ILE A 127 2.10 11.56 -3.23
N HIS A 128 1.77 10.27 -3.26
CA HIS A 128 1.00 9.61 -2.23
C HIS A 128 1.85 8.80 -1.26
N GLN A 129 3.01 8.33 -1.72
CA GLN A 129 3.90 7.48 -0.94
C GLN A 129 5.36 7.73 -1.33
N TYR A 130 6.24 7.61 -0.34
CA TYR A 130 7.68 7.62 -0.48
C TYR A 130 8.19 6.25 -0.04
N SER A 131 8.99 5.60 -0.87
CA SER A 131 9.50 4.26 -0.61
C SER A 131 11.01 4.25 -0.52
N LEU A 132 11.53 3.54 0.50
CA LEU A 132 12.95 3.31 0.72
C LEU A 132 13.25 1.81 0.66
N GLY A 133 14.46 1.45 0.22
CA GLY A 133 14.96 0.09 0.26
C GLY A 133 16.31 0.00 0.93
N PHE A 134 16.48 -1.04 1.76
CA PHE A 134 17.69 -1.33 2.51
C PHE A 134 18.14 -2.77 2.27
N THR A 135 19.41 -3.06 2.53
CA THR A 135 19.92 -4.44 2.49
C THR A 135 19.66 -5.20 3.78
N ASP A 136 19.48 -4.48 4.87
CA ASP A 136 19.27 -5.01 6.21
C ASP A 136 17.90 -4.54 6.77
N PRO A 137 17.07 -5.44 7.31
CA PRO A 137 15.81 -5.06 7.94
C PRO A 137 15.98 -4.18 9.20
N ASP A 138 17.11 -4.27 9.91
CA ASP A 138 17.39 -3.41 11.07
C ASP A 138 17.65 -1.95 10.63
N ASP A 139 18.30 -1.74 9.47
CA ASP A 139 18.45 -0.41 8.89
C ASP A 139 17.10 0.18 8.46
N ALA A 140 16.21 -0.64 7.89
CA ALA A 140 14.86 -0.22 7.52
C ALA A 140 14.04 0.18 8.77
N LEU A 141 14.12 -0.61 9.85
CA LEU A 141 13.47 -0.29 11.12
C LEU A 141 14.00 1.02 11.70
N ALA A 142 15.33 1.17 11.81
CA ALA A 142 15.95 2.37 12.34
C ALA A 142 15.61 3.63 11.51
N ALA A 143 15.57 3.51 10.17
CA ALA A 143 15.17 4.62 9.30
C ALA A 143 13.70 5.00 9.53
N SER A 144 12.80 4.02 9.67
CA SER A 144 11.39 4.28 9.95
C SER A 144 11.19 4.99 11.29
N GLU A 145 11.90 4.55 12.33
CA GLU A 145 11.90 5.19 13.66
C GLU A 145 12.42 6.63 13.60
N GLN A 146 13.51 6.88 12.85
CA GLN A 146 14.03 8.23 12.65
C GLN A 146 13.03 9.14 11.95
N VAL A 147 12.36 8.67 10.88
CA VAL A 147 11.32 9.44 10.20
C VAL A 147 10.17 9.75 11.14
N ASN A 148 9.64 8.76 11.84
CA ASN A 148 8.52 8.92 12.76
C ASN A 148 8.84 9.87 13.92
N ALA A 149 10.08 9.86 14.42
CA ALA A 149 10.53 10.77 15.49
C ALA A 149 10.61 12.22 15.04
N HIS A 150 10.91 12.50 13.76
CA HIS A 150 11.09 13.86 13.26
C HIS A 150 9.86 14.42 12.53
N PHE A 151 9.05 13.56 11.92
CA PHE A 151 7.98 13.95 11.02
C PHE A 151 6.65 13.24 11.30
N GLY A 152 6.51 12.54 12.45
CA GLY A 152 5.34 11.72 12.77
C GLY A 152 3.99 12.46 12.78
N ASP A 153 4.01 13.79 12.95
CA ASP A 153 2.80 14.63 12.85
C ASP A 153 2.36 14.86 11.39
N THR A 154 3.23 14.60 10.42
CA THR A 154 2.99 14.87 8.99
C THR A 154 2.97 13.61 8.14
N VAL A 155 3.91 12.70 8.40
CA VAL A 155 4.03 11.42 7.70
C VAL A 155 4.25 10.29 8.69
N HIS A 156 3.87 9.08 8.30
CA HIS A 156 4.15 7.88 9.06
C HIS A 156 4.95 6.89 8.20
N ALA A 157 6.02 6.36 8.77
CA ALA A 157 6.91 5.38 8.14
C ALA A 157 6.63 3.98 8.67
N TYR A 158 6.22 3.08 7.79
CA TYR A 158 5.98 1.66 8.08
C TYR A 158 7.17 0.83 7.58
N PRO A 159 7.90 0.12 8.46
CA PRO A 159 8.91 -0.81 8.02
C PRO A 159 8.25 -2.09 7.48
N ASN A 160 8.71 -2.55 6.32
CA ASN A 160 8.26 -3.78 5.68
C ASN A 160 9.49 -4.57 5.21
N ARG A 161 9.96 -5.52 6.04
CA ARG A 161 11.21 -6.26 5.81
C ARG A 161 12.39 -5.30 5.61
N CYS A 162 12.96 -5.30 4.40
CA CYS A 162 14.05 -4.38 4.02
C CYS A 162 13.55 -3.11 3.31
N ALA A 163 12.25 -2.83 3.33
CA ALA A 163 11.67 -1.63 2.76
C ALA A 163 11.03 -0.76 3.84
N VAL A 164 10.83 0.53 3.54
CA VAL A 164 10.03 1.45 4.34
C VAL A 164 9.07 2.17 3.42
N ASP A 165 7.79 2.12 3.74
CA ASP A 165 6.75 2.92 3.10
C ASP A 165 6.42 4.11 3.98
N ILE A 166 6.57 5.33 3.45
CA ILE A 166 6.27 6.58 4.14
C ILE A 166 5.05 7.20 3.47
N ILE A 167 3.99 7.42 4.23
CA ILE A 167 2.70 7.92 3.78
C ILE A 167 2.25 9.09 4.68
N PRO A 168 1.23 9.89 4.31
CA PRO A 168 0.67 10.89 5.21
C PRO A 168 0.26 10.27 6.55
N SER A 169 0.47 11.00 7.67
CA SER A 169 0.31 10.44 9.03
C SER A 169 -1.11 10.07 9.40
N ASP A 170 -2.09 10.69 8.75
CA ASP A 170 -3.53 10.44 8.90
C ASP A 170 -4.05 9.31 8.01
N ILE A 171 -3.17 8.60 7.30
CA ILE A 171 -3.51 7.53 6.36
C ILE A 171 -3.05 6.18 6.88
N SER A 172 -3.87 5.18 6.63
CA SER A 172 -3.57 3.76 6.81
C SER A 172 -4.55 2.92 5.99
N LYS A 173 -4.29 1.64 5.82
CA LYS A 173 -5.23 0.72 5.17
C LYS A 173 -6.58 0.65 5.90
N GLN A 174 -6.60 0.79 7.24
CA GLN A 174 -7.85 0.89 8.01
C GLN A 174 -8.64 2.16 7.67
N GLN A 175 -7.98 3.31 7.65
CA GLN A 175 -8.61 4.59 7.34
C GLN A 175 -9.10 4.64 5.90
N ALA A 176 -8.37 4.01 4.96
CA ALA A 176 -8.84 3.87 3.58
C ALA A 176 -10.16 3.09 3.48
N ILE A 177 -10.31 1.99 4.22
CA ILE A 177 -11.58 1.26 4.30
C ILE A 177 -12.68 2.16 4.89
N ALA A 178 -12.42 2.85 6.00
CA ALA A 178 -13.40 3.75 6.61
C ALA A 178 -13.82 4.89 5.67
N HIS A 179 -12.87 5.51 4.95
CA HIS A 179 -13.15 6.50 3.91
C HIS A 179 -14.01 5.93 2.79
N THR A 180 -13.68 4.73 2.30
CA THR A 180 -14.44 4.07 1.24
C THR A 180 -15.88 3.82 1.67
N LEU A 181 -16.11 3.31 2.88
CA LEU A 181 -17.46 3.11 3.41
C LEU A 181 -18.27 4.40 3.37
N SER A 182 -17.67 5.51 3.81
CA SER A 182 -18.33 6.83 3.79
C SER A 182 -18.58 7.33 2.36
N LEU A 183 -17.62 7.19 1.45
CA LEU A 183 -17.75 7.66 0.06
C LEU A 183 -18.86 6.94 -0.70
N PHE A 184 -19.07 5.65 -0.43
CA PHE A 184 -20.10 4.83 -1.08
C PHE A 184 -21.42 4.72 -0.28
N GLY A 185 -21.49 5.30 0.92
CA GLY A 185 -22.67 5.20 1.77
C GLY A 185 -22.90 3.76 2.30
N TRP A 186 -21.82 3.01 2.53
CA TRP A 186 -21.87 1.65 3.09
C TRP A 186 -21.66 1.63 4.61
N ASP A 187 -22.04 2.71 5.27
CA ASP A 187 -21.92 2.83 6.71
C ASP A 187 -22.69 1.70 7.43
N GLY A 188 -22.04 1.08 8.40
CA GLY A 188 -22.62 -0.05 9.16
C GLY A 188 -22.49 -1.41 8.46
N ALA A 189 -21.79 -1.51 7.33
CA ALA A 189 -21.48 -2.80 6.72
C ALA A 189 -20.58 -3.64 7.63
N ASP A 190 -20.80 -4.97 7.64
CA ASP A 190 -19.88 -5.92 8.25
C ASP A 190 -18.61 -6.04 7.39
N ILE A 191 -17.44 -5.83 8.01
CA ILE A 191 -16.17 -5.83 7.32
C ILE A 191 -15.42 -7.13 7.58
N LEU A 192 -15.04 -7.82 6.49
CA LEU A 192 -14.09 -8.92 6.49
C LEU A 192 -12.77 -8.41 5.93
N ALA A 193 -11.79 -8.14 6.80
CA ALA A 193 -10.46 -7.69 6.40
C ALA A 193 -9.44 -8.81 6.57
N ILE A 194 -8.52 -8.98 5.60
CA ILE A 194 -7.43 -9.94 5.65
C ILE A 194 -6.15 -9.32 5.10
N GLY A 195 -5.01 -9.56 5.78
CA GLY A 195 -3.70 -9.06 5.39
C GLY A 195 -2.57 -9.87 6.00
N ASP A 196 -1.32 -9.61 5.62
CA ASP A 196 -0.16 -10.43 6.01
C ASP A 196 1.08 -9.64 6.47
N GLU A 197 1.09 -8.31 6.33
CA GLU A 197 2.24 -7.48 6.67
C GLU A 197 1.90 -6.44 7.76
N ILE A 198 2.94 -5.77 8.28
CA ILE A 198 2.82 -4.82 9.40
C ILE A 198 1.87 -3.66 9.07
N ASN A 199 1.87 -3.18 7.83
CA ASN A 199 0.96 -2.13 7.39
C ASN A 199 -0.52 -2.58 7.27
N ASP A 200 -0.80 -3.89 7.42
CA ASP A 200 -2.15 -4.44 7.50
C ASP A 200 -2.68 -4.48 8.93
N LEU A 201 -1.81 -4.44 9.95
CA LEU A 201 -2.22 -4.52 11.35
C LEU A 201 -3.30 -3.51 11.74
N PRO A 202 -3.27 -2.25 11.31
CA PRO A 202 -4.36 -1.32 11.63
C PRO A 202 -5.74 -1.82 11.18
N MET A 203 -5.86 -2.37 9.97
CA MET A 203 -7.14 -2.91 9.49
C MET A 203 -7.50 -4.25 10.14
N ILE A 204 -6.52 -5.12 10.40
CA ILE A 204 -6.75 -6.39 11.11
C ILE A 204 -7.29 -6.12 12.51
N LEU A 205 -6.67 -5.23 13.26
CA LEU A 205 -7.10 -4.88 14.62
C LEU A 205 -8.42 -4.09 14.62
N GLY A 206 -8.57 -3.14 13.70
CA GLY A 206 -9.75 -2.27 13.65
C GLY A 206 -11.03 -2.97 13.24
N TYR A 207 -10.94 -4.04 12.43
CA TYR A 207 -12.09 -4.79 11.94
C TYR A 207 -12.17 -6.22 12.47
N ASN A 208 -11.40 -6.54 13.53
CA ASN A 208 -11.30 -7.89 14.08
C ASN A 208 -11.02 -8.91 12.95
N GLY A 209 -10.04 -8.57 12.12
CA GLY A 209 -9.79 -9.20 10.84
C GLY A 209 -8.92 -10.46 10.92
N TYR A 210 -8.55 -10.92 9.76
CA TYR A 210 -7.92 -12.21 9.51
C TYR A 210 -6.50 -12.06 8.97
N THR A 211 -5.73 -13.14 9.01
CA THR A 211 -4.43 -13.23 8.34
C THR A 211 -4.25 -14.58 7.67
N VAL A 212 -3.15 -14.75 6.92
CA VAL A 212 -2.79 -15.98 6.25
C VAL A 212 -1.62 -16.69 6.95
N ALA A 213 -1.52 -18.01 6.75
CA ALA A 213 -0.50 -18.85 7.38
C ALA A 213 0.94 -18.45 7.01
N THR A 214 1.14 -17.71 5.91
CA THR A 214 2.45 -17.20 5.49
C THR A 214 2.84 -15.87 6.16
N ALA A 215 1.93 -15.23 6.89
CA ALA A 215 2.22 -14.02 7.65
C ALA A 215 3.19 -14.30 8.81
N ARG A 216 3.85 -13.23 9.29
CA ARG A 216 4.75 -13.34 10.44
C ARG A 216 3.98 -13.76 11.71
N PRO A 217 4.59 -14.55 12.63
CA PRO A 217 3.93 -14.93 13.87
C PRO A 217 3.31 -13.78 14.64
N ALA A 218 4.00 -12.64 14.74
CA ALA A 218 3.48 -11.45 15.43
C ALA A 218 2.19 -10.88 14.82
N ILE A 219 1.90 -11.13 13.55
CA ILE A 219 0.65 -10.75 12.89
C ILE A 219 -0.41 -11.81 13.14
N GLN A 220 0.00 -13.11 13.03
CA GLN A 220 -0.90 -14.23 13.29
C GLN A 220 -1.48 -14.20 14.72
N ASP A 221 -0.64 -13.83 15.70
CA ASP A 221 -1.03 -13.72 17.12
C ASP A 221 -2.08 -12.62 17.39
N GLN A 222 -2.21 -11.66 16.48
CA GLN A 222 -3.13 -10.52 16.63
C GLN A 222 -4.41 -10.65 15.78
N ALA A 223 -4.42 -11.60 14.84
CA ALA A 223 -5.57 -11.82 13.98
C ALA A 223 -6.64 -12.68 14.66
N ARG A 224 -7.91 -12.45 14.31
CA ARG A 224 -9.04 -13.25 14.77
C ARG A 224 -8.89 -14.74 14.41
N LYS A 225 -8.41 -15.03 13.21
CA LYS A 225 -8.17 -16.38 12.70
C LYS A 225 -7.13 -16.34 11.58
N VAL A 226 -6.34 -17.40 11.48
CA VAL A 226 -5.37 -17.63 10.43
C VAL A 226 -5.95 -18.59 9.41
N TYR A 227 -5.86 -18.26 8.11
CA TYR A 227 -6.32 -19.08 7.01
C TYR A 227 -5.16 -19.47 6.10
N ASP A 228 -5.32 -20.55 5.33
CA ASP A 228 -4.31 -20.97 4.36
C ASP A 228 -4.25 -20.01 3.16
N SER A 229 -5.35 -19.31 2.87
CA SER A 229 -5.45 -18.36 1.76
C SER A 229 -6.63 -17.40 1.97
N VAL A 230 -6.64 -16.31 1.20
CA VAL A 230 -7.80 -15.41 1.09
C VAL A 230 -9.04 -16.18 0.64
N GLY A 231 -8.90 -17.08 -0.35
CA GLY A 231 -10.01 -17.91 -0.82
C GLY A 231 -10.64 -18.77 0.29
N ALA A 232 -9.82 -19.39 1.15
CA ALA A 232 -10.32 -20.17 2.28
C ALA A 232 -11.08 -19.31 3.31
N MET A 233 -10.64 -18.05 3.52
CA MET A 233 -11.36 -17.10 4.37
C MET A 233 -12.74 -16.75 3.78
N LEU A 234 -12.79 -16.52 2.48
CA LEU A 234 -14.04 -16.21 1.78
C LEU A 234 -15.03 -17.37 1.84
N GLU A 235 -14.57 -18.61 1.59
CA GLU A 235 -15.39 -19.82 1.66
C GLU A 235 -15.98 -20.07 3.06
N ASP A 236 -15.27 -19.70 4.12
CA ASP A 236 -15.71 -19.91 5.51
C ASP A 236 -16.70 -18.83 6.00
N ASN A 237 -16.78 -17.68 5.31
CA ASN A 237 -17.59 -16.53 5.73
C ASN A 237 -18.73 -16.16 4.75
N LEU A 238 -18.89 -16.89 3.67
CA LEU A 238 -19.97 -16.79 2.67
C LEU A 238 -20.93 -17.96 2.78
#